data_aed5a0cc13b324cdb61062bdd0f93440
#
_entry.id   aed5a0cc13b324cdb61062bdd0f93440
#
_cell.length_a   1.000
_cell.length_b   1.000
_cell.length_c   1.000
_cell.angle_alpha   90.00
_cell.angle_beta   90.00
_cell.angle_gamma   90.00
#
_symmetry.space_group_name_H-M   'P 1'
#
loop_
_entity.id
_entity.type
_entity.pdbx_description
1 polymer ?
#
loop_
_entity_poly.entity_id
_entity_poly.type
_entity_poly.pdbx_seq_one_letter_code
_entity_poly.pdbx_strand_id
1 'polypeptide(L)'
;MKKLLATAITGIALLTAASAFAADAKENWEQLCAKCHAVDGSGNCKMGKKLKVKDYSDAKVQAEFTDEHLVKVTLEGSTKDGKELMKGFKDDLSPVDAAALVAYIRQLKK
;
A
#
# COMPACT_ATOMS: atom_id res chain seq x y z
N MET A 1 -4.01 55.77 -1.60
CA MET A 1 -4.09 54.51 -2.37
C MET A 1 -3.39 53.42 -1.61
N LYS A 2 -4.15 52.49 -1.12
CA LYS A 2 -3.60 51.34 -0.38
C LYS A 2 -3.69 50.13 -1.30
N LYS A 3 -2.55 49.59 -1.64
CA LYS A 3 -2.48 48.32 -2.39
C LYS A 3 -2.60 47.18 -1.41
N LEU A 4 -3.66 46.40 -1.54
CA LEU A 4 -3.85 45.17 -0.80
C LEU A 4 -3.04 44.06 -1.49
N LEU A 5 -1.99 43.62 -0.84
CA LEU A 5 -1.25 42.46 -1.25
C LEU A 5 -2.00 41.21 -0.72
N ALA A 6 -2.77 40.60 -1.58
CA ALA A 6 -3.34 39.30 -1.31
C ALA A 6 -2.24 38.24 -1.55
N THR A 7 -1.61 37.79 -0.50
CA THR A 7 -0.69 36.66 -0.57
C THR A 7 -1.52 35.39 -0.56
N ALA A 8 -1.62 34.77 -1.71
CA ALA A 8 -2.23 33.45 -1.82
C ALA A 8 -1.30 32.41 -1.21
N ILE A 9 -1.62 31.95 0.00
CA ILE A 9 -0.96 30.81 0.63
C ILE A 9 -1.82 29.59 0.35
N THR A 10 -1.67 28.98 -0.83
CA THR A 10 -2.54 27.87 -1.23
C THR A 10 -1.79 26.58 -1.58
N GLY A 11 -0.48 26.47 -1.30
CA GLY A 11 0.29 25.31 -1.78
C GLY A 11 0.72 24.30 -0.71
N ILE A 12 0.74 24.67 0.57
CA ILE A 12 1.42 23.88 1.60
C ILE A 12 0.54 22.78 2.20
N ALA A 13 -0.79 22.95 2.23
CA ALA A 13 -1.70 22.00 2.85
C ALA A 13 -1.84 20.68 2.08
N LEU A 14 -1.70 20.69 0.75
CA LEU A 14 -1.79 19.48 -0.09
C LEU A 14 -0.57 18.58 0.05
N LEU A 15 0.62 19.15 0.22
CA LEU A 15 1.86 18.39 0.42
C LEU A 15 1.90 17.68 1.78
N THR A 16 1.38 18.29 2.84
CA THR A 16 1.32 17.69 4.16
C THR A 16 0.33 16.53 4.22
N ALA A 17 -0.81 16.61 3.53
CA ALA A 17 -1.79 15.53 3.46
C ALA A 17 -1.21 14.29 2.74
N ALA A 18 -0.52 14.49 1.60
CA ALA A 18 0.13 13.40 0.87
C ALA A 18 1.22 12.72 1.70
N SER A 19 2.02 13.48 2.46
CA SER A 19 3.05 12.94 3.36
C SER A 19 2.45 12.13 4.50
N ALA A 20 1.31 12.55 5.07
CA ALA A 20 0.63 11.81 6.14
C ALA A 20 0.12 10.46 5.64
N PHE A 21 -0.50 10.39 4.46
CA PHE A 21 -0.95 9.13 3.86
C PHE A 21 0.22 8.19 3.55
N ALA A 22 1.34 8.71 3.07
CA ALA A 22 2.52 7.91 2.80
C ALA A 22 3.13 7.32 4.08
N ALA A 23 3.17 8.10 5.18
CA ALA A 23 3.66 7.64 6.48
C ALA A 23 2.75 6.55 7.06
N ASP A 24 1.42 6.73 6.98
CA ASP A 24 0.43 5.74 7.44
C ASP A 24 0.51 4.46 6.61
N ALA A 25 0.71 4.55 5.30
CA ALA A 25 0.85 3.39 4.43
C ALA A 25 2.08 2.55 4.78
N LYS A 26 3.21 3.19 5.05
CA LYS A 26 4.42 2.51 5.51
C LYS A 26 4.19 1.78 6.83
N GLU A 27 3.59 2.45 7.79
CA GLU A 27 3.27 1.85 9.09
C GLU A 27 2.30 0.68 8.94
N ASN A 28 1.25 0.84 8.16
CA ASN A 28 0.28 -0.22 7.89
C ASN A 28 0.96 -1.42 7.22
N TRP A 29 1.85 -1.18 6.27
CA TRP A 29 2.62 -2.24 5.64
C TRP A 29 3.45 -3.02 6.66
N GLU A 30 4.19 -2.32 7.50
CA GLU A 30 5.05 -2.94 8.51
C GLU A 30 4.25 -3.75 9.54
N GLN A 31 3.08 -3.28 9.94
CA GLN A 31 2.25 -3.92 10.95
C GLN A 31 1.35 -5.03 10.40
N LEU A 32 0.81 -4.88 9.20
CA LEU A 32 -0.23 -5.77 8.68
C LEU A 32 0.25 -6.68 7.55
N CYS A 33 1.27 -6.31 6.81
CA CYS A 33 1.65 -6.98 5.58
C CYS A 33 3.03 -7.63 5.64
N ALA A 34 3.99 -7.00 6.29
CA ALA A 34 5.40 -7.39 6.27
C ALA A 34 5.66 -8.78 6.88
N LYS A 35 4.82 -9.27 7.77
CA LYS A 35 4.95 -10.61 8.37
C LYS A 35 5.01 -11.70 7.29
N CYS A 36 4.23 -11.55 6.23
CA CYS A 36 4.18 -12.50 5.12
C CYS A 36 4.93 -11.99 3.88
N HIS A 37 4.85 -10.69 3.60
CA HIS A 37 5.40 -10.10 2.39
C HIS A 37 6.82 -9.57 2.55
N ALA A 38 7.38 -9.59 3.76
CA ALA A 38 8.64 -8.96 4.14
C ALA A 38 8.60 -7.42 4.06
N VAL A 39 9.50 -6.75 4.75
CA VAL A 39 9.54 -5.28 4.79
C VAL A 39 9.76 -4.69 3.40
N ASP A 40 10.59 -5.32 2.60
CA ASP A 40 10.92 -4.89 1.24
C ASP A 40 9.95 -5.41 0.15
N GLY A 41 8.91 -6.15 0.53
CA GLY A 41 7.92 -6.72 -0.39
C GLY A 41 8.37 -7.96 -1.13
N SER A 42 9.58 -8.44 -0.89
CA SER A 42 10.15 -9.59 -1.61
C SER A 42 9.53 -10.94 -1.22
N GLY A 43 8.85 -11.00 -0.07
CA GLY A 43 8.42 -12.28 0.49
C GLY A 43 9.56 -13.10 1.10
N ASN A 44 10.76 -12.52 1.19
CA ASN A 44 11.93 -13.23 1.72
C ASN A 44 11.92 -13.23 3.26
N CYS A 45 10.99 -13.96 3.82
CA CYS A 45 10.83 -14.18 5.25
C CYS A 45 10.21 -15.57 5.46
N LYS A 46 10.19 -16.03 6.72
CA LYS A 46 9.70 -17.38 7.05
C LYS A 46 8.30 -17.64 6.51
N MET A 47 7.34 -16.75 6.80
CA MET A 47 5.96 -16.92 6.35
C MET A 47 5.80 -16.72 4.85
N GLY A 48 6.55 -15.80 4.26
CA GLY A 48 6.52 -15.57 2.83
C GLY A 48 6.98 -16.78 2.03
N LYS A 49 8.02 -17.44 2.48
CA LYS A 49 8.53 -18.69 1.87
C LYS A 49 7.56 -19.82 2.05
N LYS A 50 6.97 -19.97 3.24
CA LYS A 50 5.98 -21.00 3.53
C LYS A 50 4.73 -20.86 2.65
N LEU A 51 4.22 -19.65 2.50
CA LEU A 51 3.01 -19.35 1.74
C LEU A 51 3.28 -19.11 0.25
N LYS A 52 4.54 -19.06 -0.15
CA LYS A 52 4.97 -18.79 -1.54
C LYS A 52 4.38 -17.49 -2.09
N VAL A 53 4.44 -16.43 -1.28
CA VAL A 53 3.97 -15.11 -1.69
C VAL A 53 4.83 -14.56 -2.83
N LYS A 54 4.22 -13.73 -3.66
CA LYS A 54 4.92 -13.13 -4.79
C LYS A 54 5.90 -12.06 -4.32
N ASP A 55 6.95 -11.86 -5.11
CA ASP A 55 7.96 -10.82 -4.86
C ASP A 55 7.51 -9.50 -5.48
N TYR A 56 6.97 -8.61 -4.65
CA TYR A 56 6.53 -7.28 -5.10
C TYR A 56 7.67 -6.28 -5.30
N SER A 57 8.90 -6.64 -4.99
CA SER A 57 10.06 -5.84 -5.39
C SER A 57 10.45 -6.05 -6.85
N ASP A 58 9.92 -7.08 -7.49
CA ASP A 58 10.15 -7.39 -8.90
C ASP A 58 9.16 -6.63 -9.79
N ALA A 59 9.70 -5.83 -10.72
CA ALA A 59 8.90 -5.06 -11.67
C ALA A 59 7.99 -5.93 -12.53
N LYS A 60 8.42 -7.12 -12.91
CA LYS A 60 7.62 -8.06 -13.72
C LYS A 60 6.40 -8.57 -12.95
N VAL A 61 6.58 -8.87 -11.67
CA VAL A 61 5.48 -9.29 -10.80
C VAL A 61 4.48 -8.15 -10.65
N GLN A 62 4.95 -6.94 -10.40
CA GLN A 62 4.05 -5.78 -10.27
C GLN A 62 3.23 -5.51 -11.53
N ALA A 63 3.80 -5.76 -12.70
CA ALA A 63 3.12 -5.56 -13.98
C ALA A 63 1.96 -6.56 -14.20
N GLU A 64 1.93 -7.67 -13.47
CA GLU A 64 0.86 -8.67 -13.58
C GLU A 64 -0.47 -8.21 -12.99
N PHE A 65 -0.46 -7.20 -12.13
CA PHE A 65 -1.64 -6.79 -11.35
C PHE A 65 -2.00 -5.32 -11.59
N THR A 66 -3.30 -5.05 -11.71
CA THR A 66 -3.83 -3.68 -11.70
C THR A 66 -3.90 -3.15 -10.27
N ASP A 67 -3.91 -1.82 -10.12
CA ASP A 67 -4.08 -1.20 -8.81
C ASP A 67 -5.43 -1.58 -8.18
N GLU A 68 -6.50 -1.61 -8.99
CA GLU A 68 -7.83 -2.02 -8.53
C GLU A 68 -7.83 -3.44 -7.98
N HIS A 69 -7.14 -4.35 -8.64
CA HIS A 69 -7.02 -5.74 -8.16
C HIS A 69 -6.28 -5.79 -6.82
N LEU A 70 -5.19 -5.04 -6.69
CA LEU A 70 -4.42 -5.01 -5.45
C LEU A 70 -5.22 -4.38 -4.30
N VAL A 71 -5.99 -3.34 -4.56
CA VAL A 71 -6.91 -2.74 -3.56
C VAL A 71 -7.93 -3.78 -3.12
N LYS A 72 -8.56 -4.47 -4.07
CA LYS A 72 -9.57 -5.50 -3.77
C LYS A 72 -9.00 -6.62 -2.90
N VAL A 73 -7.82 -7.14 -3.25
CA VAL A 73 -7.16 -8.19 -2.47
C VAL A 73 -6.79 -7.71 -1.07
N THR A 74 -6.33 -6.47 -0.94
CA THR A 74 -6.01 -5.87 0.36
C THR A 74 -7.24 -5.84 1.27
N LEU A 75 -8.39 -5.44 0.76
CA LEU A 75 -9.62 -5.31 1.54
C LEU A 75 -10.34 -6.65 1.75
N GLU A 76 -10.43 -7.46 0.74
CA GLU A 76 -11.25 -8.68 0.74
C GLU A 76 -10.45 -9.95 0.94
N GLY A 77 -9.13 -9.90 0.78
CA GLY A 77 -8.28 -11.07 0.85
C GLY A 77 -8.28 -11.88 -0.44
N SER A 78 -7.68 -13.07 -0.37
CA SER A 78 -7.52 -13.96 -1.51
C SER A 78 -7.77 -15.40 -1.09
N THR A 79 -8.52 -16.13 -1.90
CA THR A 79 -8.79 -17.56 -1.71
C THR A 79 -8.43 -18.34 -2.99
N LYS A 80 -8.04 -19.59 -2.82
CA LYS A 80 -7.79 -20.50 -3.93
C LYS A 80 -8.23 -21.91 -3.49
N ASP A 81 -9.06 -22.56 -4.31
CA ASP A 81 -9.56 -23.90 -4.05
C ASP A 81 -10.21 -24.04 -2.66
N GLY A 82 -10.98 -23.02 -2.25
CA GLY A 82 -11.67 -22.96 -0.96
C GLY A 82 -10.78 -22.63 0.23
N LYS A 83 -9.49 -22.40 0.03
CA LYS A 83 -8.55 -22.04 1.09
C LYS A 83 -8.24 -20.55 1.05
N GLU A 84 -8.25 -19.92 2.23
CA GLU A 84 -7.79 -18.54 2.38
C GLU A 84 -6.28 -18.48 2.26
N LEU A 85 -5.78 -17.79 1.22
CA LEU A 85 -4.36 -17.56 1.02
C LEU A 85 -3.89 -16.28 1.70
N MET A 86 -4.74 -15.25 1.67
CA MET A 86 -4.48 -13.98 2.31
C MET A 86 -5.77 -13.49 2.97
N LYS A 87 -5.65 -13.05 4.22
CA LYS A 87 -6.74 -12.42 4.96
C LYS A 87 -7.07 -11.05 4.34
N GLY A 88 -8.35 -10.69 4.30
CA GLY A 88 -8.77 -9.32 3.97
C GLY A 88 -8.69 -8.40 5.19
N PHE A 89 -8.42 -7.13 4.94
CA PHE A 89 -8.20 -6.14 6.01
C PHE A 89 -9.26 -5.03 6.03
N LYS A 90 -10.43 -5.27 5.45
CA LYS A 90 -11.51 -4.25 5.41
C LYS A 90 -11.98 -3.77 6.78
N ASP A 91 -11.77 -4.56 7.84
CA ASP A 91 -12.11 -4.17 9.21
C ASP A 91 -11.06 -3.24 9.83
N ASP A 92 -9.83 -3.27 9.32
CA ASP A 92 -8.71 -2.46 9.80
C ASP A 92 -8.39 -1.27 8.89
N LEU A 93 -8.75 -1.37 7.62
CA LEU A 93 -8.37 -0.42 6.57
C LEU A 93 -9.59 0.07 5.79
N SER A 94 -9.64 1.37 5.55
CA SER A 94 -10.59 1.97 4.61
C SER A 94 -10.12 1.76 3.16
N PRO A 95 -11.01 1.98 2.15
CA PRO A 95 -10.58 2.00 0.76
C PRO A 95 -9.45 3.01 0.46
N VAL A 96 -9.44 4.15 1.14
CA VAL A 96 -8.37 5.15 1.02
C VAL A 96 -7.05 4.61 1.55
N ASP A 97 -7.08 3.92 2.70
CA ASP A 97 -5.90 3.27 3.26
C ASP A 97 -5.36 2.19 2.33
N ALA A 98 -6.24 1.39 1.74
CA ALA A 98 -5.86 0.35 0.80
C ALA A 98 -5.21 0.93 -0.46
N ALA A 99 -5.76 2.01 -1.00
CA ALA A 99 -5.18 2.70 -2.16
C ALA A 99 -3.79 3.26 -1.84
N ALA A 100 -3.61 3.82 -0.64
CA ALA A 100 -2.31 4.31 -0.18
C ALA A 100 -1.30 3.16 -0.02
N LEU A 101 -1.73 2.00 0.47
CA LEU A 101 -0.90 0.81 0.54
C LEU A 101 -0.48 0.32 -0.84
N VAL A 102 -1.38 0.32 -1.81
CA VAL A 102 -1.04 -0.06 -3.20
C VAL A 102 0.02 0.89 -3.77
N ALA A 103 -0.12 2.19 -3.54
CA ALA A 103 0.90 3.15 -3.94
C ALA A 103 2.24 2.87 -3.27
N TYR A 104 2.24 2.49 -2.00
CA TYR A 104 3.44 2.07 -1.27
C TYR A 104 4.06 0.81 -1.89
N ILE A 105 3.26 -0.20 -2.19
CA ILE A 105 3.71 -1.43 -2.86
C ILE A 105 4.42 -1.10 -4.18
N ARG A 106 3.87 -0.17 -4.98
CA ARG A 106 4.49 0.24 -6.24
C ARG A 106 5.87 0.87 -6.05
N GLN A 107 6.12 1.48 -4.91
CA GLN A 107 7.42 2.05 -4.57
C GLN A 107 8.45 1.01 -4.12
N LEU A 108 8.04 -0.19 -3.77
CA LEU A 108 8.94 -1.28 -3.37
C LEU A 108 9.69 -1.89 -4.57
N LYS A 109 9.28 -1.56 -5.76
CA LYS A 109 9.90 -2.03 -7.00
C LYS A 109 11.37 -1.60 -7.08
N LYS A 110 12.22 -2.56 -7.36
CA LYS A 110 13.67 -2.33 -7.61
C LYS A 110 13.98 -2.19 -9.09
#